data_1d6ad93c520263847d87caf86d045355
#
_entry.id   1d6ad93c520263847d87caf86d045355
#
_cell.length_a   1.000
_cell.length_b   1.000
_cell.length_c   1.000
_cell.angle_alpha   90.00
_cell.angle_beta   90.00
_cell.angle_gamma   90.00
#
_symmetry.space_group_name_H-M   'P 1'
#
loop_
_entity.id
_entity.type
_entity.pdbx_description
1 polymer ?
#
loop_
_entity_poly.entity_id
_entity_poly.type
_entity_poly.pdbx_seq_one_letter_code
_entity_poly.pdbx_strand_id
1 'polypeptide(L)'
;MPIRLLVFAVLLLGSHAPPLTAQDTTAYAGLESRAIKALSDEQVRQLEAGDGMGLALAAELNHYPGPKHALALADSLGLSAAQRGIIRQIEERMRTDARRLGADVLARERELDRQFAAATIDSAALARLTTALGQLQGALRYAHLAAHLAVTGVLSREQRHAYDRLRGYAHAGRQDHRHEP
;
A
#
# COMPACT_ATOMS: atom_id res chain seq x y z
N MET A 1 -40.47 -72.19 -42.37
CA MET A 1 -39.76 -70.92 -42.47
C MET A 1 -39.62 -70.35 -41.05
N PRO A 2 -38.41 -70.28 -40.44
CA PRO A 2 -38.26 -69.74 -39.12
C PRO A 2 -37.96 -68.22 -39.14
N ILE A 3 -38.71 -67.48 -38.36
CA ILE A 3 -38.57 -66.05 -38.10
C ILE A 3 -37.35 -65.83 -37.18
N ARG A 4 -36.34 -65.12 -37.68
CA ARG A 4 -35.16 -64.72 -36.88
C ARG A 4 -35.52 -63.43 -36.13
N LEU A 5 -35.59 -63.56 -34.80
CA LEU A 5 -35.68 -62.42 -33.86
C LEU A 5 -34.33 -61.73 -33.72
N LEU A 6 -34.20 -60.51 -34.20
CA LEU A 6 -33.01 -59.66 -34.01
C LEU A 6 -33.18 -58.94 -32.66
N VAL A 7 -32.35 -59.31 -31.67
CA VAL A 7 -32.28 -58.58 -30.38
C VAL A 7 -31.29 -57.43 -30.58
N PHE A 8 -31.81 -56.18 -30.51
CA PHE A 8 -31.00 -54.99 -30.47
C PHE A 8 -30.56 -54.78 -29.01
N ALA A 9 -29.26 -54.95 -28.75
CA ALA A 9 -28.65 -54.53 -27.47
C ALA A 9 -28.42 -53.05 -27.51
N VAL A 10 -29.14 -52.28 -26.72
CA VAL A 10 -28.92 -50.87 -26.50
C VAL A 10 -27.80 -50.73 -25.45
N LEU A 11 -26.60 -50.34 -25.88
CA LEU A 11 -25.54 -49.94 -25.00
C LEU A 11 -25.82 -48.55 -24.42
N LEU A 12 -26.24 -48.48 -23.13
CA LEU A 12 -26.30 -47.28 -22.34
C LEU A 12 -24.87 -46.83 -22.01
N LEU A 13 -24.31 -45.92 -22.78
CA LEU A 13 -23.11 -45.18 -22.42
C LEU A 13 -23.41 -44.23 -21.28
N GLY A 14 -23.14 -44.66 -20.05
CA GLY A 14 -23.18 -43.82 -18.88
C GLY A 14 -22.19 -42.69 -18.98
N SER A 15 -22.66 -41.48 -19.26
CA SER A 15 -21.86 -40.26 -19.17
C SER A 15 -21.50 -40.01 -17.70
N HIS A 16 -20.35 -40.43 -17.28
CA HIS A 16 -19.77 -40.01 -15.99
C HIS A 16 -19.28 -38.55 -16.17
N ALA A 17 -20.10 -37.58 -15.82
CA ALA A 17 -19.62 -36.22 -15.62
C ALA A 17 -18.69 -36.22 -14.39
N PRO A 18 -17.44 -35.69 -14.52
CA PRO A 18 -16.60 -35.54 -13.35
C PRO A 18 -17.28 -34.61 -12.33
N PRO A 19 -17.14 -34.87 -11.02
CA PRO A 19 -17.68 -33.95 -10.02
C PRO A 19 -17.00 -32.59 -10.19
N LEU A 20 -17.79 -31.55 -10.38
CA LEU A 20 -17.35 -30.15 -10.31
C LEU A 20 -16.89 -29.86 -8.87
N THR A 21 -15.63 -30.13 -8.57
CA THR A 21 -14.97 -29.59 -7.39
C THR A 21 -14.58 -28.14 -7.69
N ALA A 22 -15.56 -27.27 -7.80
CA ALA A 22 -15.32 -25.85 -7.70
C ALA A 22 -15.06 -25.56 -6.22
N GLN A 23 -13.82 -25.68 -5.78
CA GLN A 23 -13.34 -24.97 -4.61
C GLN A 23 -13.07 -23.53 -5.06
N ASP A 24 -14.15 -22.76 -5.24
CA ASP A 24 -14.08 -21.30 -5.22
C ASP A 24 -13.79 -20.89 -3.76
N THR A 25 -12.53 -21.10 -3.34
CA THR A 25 -12.04 -20.40 -2.17
C THR A 25 -12.05 -18.92 -2.52
N THR A 26 -12.98 -18.16 -1.93
CA THR A 26 -13.05 -16.72 -2.14
C THR A 26 -11.69 -16.12 -1.83
N ALA A 27 -11.31 -15.05 -2.55
CA ALA A 27 -10.04 -14.33 -2.34
C ALA A 27 -9.84 -13.86 -0.88
N TYR A 28 -10.87 -13.94 -0.06
CA TYR A 28 -10.90 -13.54 1.36
C TYR A 28 -10.84 -14.71 2.35
N ALA A 29 -10.84 -15.96 1.89
CA ALA A 29 -10.77 -17.12 2.78
C ALA A 29 -9.49 -17.06 3.62
N GLY A 30 -9.62 -17.21 4.95
CA GLY A 30 -8.54 -17.11 5.93
C GLY A 30 -8.27 -15.70 6.46
N LEU A 31 -8.81 -14.65 5.83
CA LEU A 31 -8.64 -13.28 6.34
C LEU A 31 -9.53 -13.00 7.56
N GLU A 32 -10.56 -13.78 7.78
CA GLU A 32 -11.44 -13.73 8.94
C GLU A 32 -10.73 -13.96 10.27
N SER A 33 -9.55 -14.60 10.24
CA SER A 33 -8.72 -14.85 11.43
C SER A 33 -7.84 -13.64 11.84
N ARG A 34 -7.74 -12.59 11.00
CA ARG A 34 -6.93 -11.42 11.30
C ARG A 34 -7.46 -10.68 12.53
N ALA A 35 -6.54 -10.09 13.30
CA ALA A 35 -6.89 -9.24 14.44
C ALA A 35 -7.67 -7.97 14.03
N ILE A 36 -7.38 -7.44 12.84
CA ILE A 36 -8.13 -6.38 12.14
C ILE A 36 -8.36 -6.91 10.73
N LYS A 37 -9.60 -7.22 10.34
CA LYS A 37 -9.90 -7.91 9.07
C LYS A 37 -9.39 -7.15 7.84
N ALA A 38 -9.45 -5.83 7.87
CA ALA A 38 -9.04 -4.96 6.76
C ALA A 38 -7.52 -4.82 6.60
N LEU A 39 -6.71 -5.19 7.61
CA LEU A 39 -5.27 -4.97 7.64
C LEU A 39 -4.50 -6.29 7.77
N SER A 40 -3.41 -6.43 7.02
CA SER A 40 -2.44 -7.50 7.26
C SER A 40 -1.57 -7.18 8.49
N ASP A 41 -0.97 -8.21 9.09
CA ASP A 41 -0.02 -8.02 10.21
C ASP A 41 1.14 -7.11 9.82
N GLU A 42 1.58 -7.16 8.56
CA GLU A 42 2.61 -6.26 8.05
C GLU A 42 2.14 -4.80 8.02
N GLN A 43 0.93 -4.54 7.53
CA GLN A 43 0.36 -3.18 7.55
C GLN A 43 0.19 -2.65 8.97
N VAL A 44 -0.20 -3.50 9.92
CA VAL A 44 -0.28 -3.14 11.35
C VAL A 44 1.10 -2.72 11.86
N ARG A 45 2.14 -3.54 11.65
CA ARG A 45 3.52 -3.21 12.06
C ARG A 45 4.03 -1.93 11.43
N GLN A 46 3.78 -1.71 10.14
CA GLN A 46 4.20 -0.50 9.43
C GLN A 46 3.52 0.76 9.98
N LEU A 47 2.23 0.69 10.29
CA LEU A 47 1.51 1.80 10.95
C LEU A 47 2.08 2.10 12.35
N GLU A 48 2.37 1.06 13.15
CA GLU A 48 2.98 1.20 14.47
C GLU A 48 4.40 1.78 14.40
N ALA A 49 5.17 1.39 13.40
CA ALA A 49 6.53 1.91 13.17
C ALA A 49 6.57 3.34 12.60
N GLY A 50 5.45 3.81 12.03
CA GLY A 50 5.38 5.06 11.28
C GLY A 50 6.14 4.99 9.95
N ASP A 51 6.09 3.83 9.29
CA ASP A 51 6.75 3.61 8.01
C ASP A 51 6.00 4.28 6.85
N GLY A 52 6.73 4.53 5.76
CA GLY A 52 6.20 5.30 4.62
C GLY A 52 5.14 4.59 3.78
N MET A 53 5.10 3.24 3.76
CA MET A 53 4.08 2.41 3.09
C MET A 53 3.72 2.85 1.66
N GLY A 54 4.65 3.49 0.94
CA GLY A 54 4.40 4.08 -0.38
C GLY A 54 3.61 5.41 -0.37
N LEU A 55 3.25 5.96 0.79
CA LEU A 55 2.44 7.17 0.91
C LEU A 55 3.06 8.40 0.23
N ALA A 56 4.39 8.47 0.17
CA ALA A 56 5.13 9.57 -0.44
C ALA A 56 5.66 9.27 -1.85
N LEU A 57 5.24 8.20 -2.52
CA LEU A 57 5.71 7.87 -3.87
C LEU A 57 5.48 9.02 -4.88
N ALA A 58 4.38 9.77 -4.75
CA ALA A 58 4.12 10.93 -5.59
C ALA A 58 5.19 12.02 -5.46
N ALA A 59 5.83 12.17 -4.30
CA ALA A 59 6.95 13.08 -4.11
C ALA A 59 8.27 12.44 -4.58
N GLU A 60 8.59 11.24 -4.09
CA GLU A 60 9.85 10.55 -4.40
C GLU A 60 10.08 10.40 -5.91
N LEU A 61 9.07 9.93 -6.66
CA LEU A 61 9.16 9.71 -8.12
C LEU A 61 9.08 11.01 -8.95
N ASN A 62 8.75 12.14 -8.32
CA ASN A 62 8.79 13.47 -8.94
C ASN A 62 9.96 14.33 -8.42
N HIS A 63 11.05 13.67 -8.00
CA HIS A 63 12.32 14.32 -7.66
C HIS A 63 12.29 15.17 -6.36
N TYR A 64 11.41 14.79 -5.41
CA TYR A 64 11.40 15.35 -4.06
C TYR A 64 12.04 14.34 -3.08
N PRO A 65 13.30 14.55 -2.67
CA PRO A 65 14.02 13.61 -1.81
C PRO A 65 13.37 13.39 -0.46
N GLY A 66 13.27 12.12 -0.04
CA GLY A 66 12.79 11.78 1.29
C GLY A 66 13.89 11.86 2.37
N PRO A 67 13.54 12.19 3.63
CA PRO A 67 14.54 12.41 4.69
C PRO A 67 15.40 11.19 4.96
N LYS A 68 14.81 10.00 5.07
CA LYS A 68 15.52 8.74 5.34
C LYS A 68 16.59 8.45 4.28
N HIS A 69 16.22 8.57 3.00
CA HIS A 69 17.15 8.30 1.90
C HIS A 69 18.19 9.40 1.74
N ALA A 70 17.82 10.67 1.95
CA ALA A 70 18.78 11.77 1.93
C ALA A 70 19.85 11.62 3.03
N LEU A 71 19.47 11.18 4.23
CA LEU A 71 20.42 10.89 5.30
C LEU A 71 21.29 9.66 5.01
N ALA A 72 20.72 8.61 4.44
CA ALA A 72 21.47 7.42 4.03
C ALA A 72 22.54 7.74 2.95
N LEU A 73 22.27 8.73 2.12
CA LEU A 73 23.17 9.19 1.05
C LEU A 73 23.96 10.45 1.43
N ALA A 74 24.00 10.82 2.72
CA ALA A 74 24.50 12.11 3.18
C ALA A 74 25.95 12.41 2.73
N ASP A 75 26.84 11.42 2.74
CA ASP A 75 28.22 11.57 2.30
C ASP A 75 28.31 11.75 0.78
N SER A 76 27.60 10.91 0.04
CA SER A 76 27.56 10.97 -1.44
C SER A 76 26.92 12.26 -1.97
N LEU A 77 26.01 12.86 -1.19
CA LEU A 77 25.38 14.15 -1.49
C LEU A 77 26.20 15.35 -1.01
N GLY A 78 27.28 15.12 -0.27
CA GLY A 78 28.08 16.21 0.33
C GLY A 78 27.28 17.07 1.29
N LEU A 79 26.36 16.46 2.09
CA LEU A 79 25.53 17.23 3.03
C LEU A 79 26.40 17.85 4.12
N SER A 80 26.25 19.15 4.36
CA SER A 80 26.87 19.83 5.49
C SER A 80 26.32 19.31 6.83
N ALA A 81 27.04 19.54 7.91
CA ALA A 81 26.58 19.20 9.27
C ALA A 81 25.24 19.87 9.61
N ALA A 82 25.06 21.12 9.18
CA ALA A 82 23.80 21.86 9.36
C ALA A 82 22.65 21.20 8.60
N GLN A 83 22.84 20.85 7.31
CA GLN A 83 21.83 20.15 6.52
C GLN A 83 21.44 18.80 7.13
N ARG A 84 22.43 18.00 7.55
CA ARG A 84 22.18 16.72 8.25
C ARG A 84 21.36 16.92 9.52
N GLY A 85 21.66 17.95 10.30
CA GLY A 85 20.90 18.30 11.52
C GLY A 85 19.45 18.62 11.22
N ILE A 86 19.20 19.47 10.25
CA ILE A 86 17.84 19.86 9.83
C ILE A 86 17.05 18.65 9.30
N ILE A 87 17.67 17.82 8.43
CA ILE A 87 17.00 16.66 7.83
C ILE A 87 16.67 15.61 8.90
N ARG A 88 17.54 15.38 9.91
CA ARG A 88 17.21 14.51 11.05
C ARG A 88 15.99 15.01 11.82
N GLN A 89 15.90 16.30 12.08
CA GLN A 89 14.73 16.89 12.77
C GLN A 89 13.45 16.75 11.94
N ILE A 90 13.54 16.86 10.61
CA ILE A 90 12.40 16.62 9.71
C ILE A 90 11.96 15.16 9.80
N GLU A 91 12.91 14.22 9.71
CA GLU A 91 12.63 12.78 9.82
C GLU A 91 11.99 12.41 11.17
N GLU A 92 12.52 12.90 12.26
CA GLU A 92 12.04 12.61 13.61
C GLU A 92 10.63 13.13 13.82
N ARG A 93 10.33 14.37 13.41
CA ARG A 93 8.96 14.92 13.48
C ARG A 93 8.00 14.11 12.63
N MET A 94 8.36 13.82 11.39
CA MET A 94 7.55 13.00 10.50
C MET A 94 7.23 11.63 11.13
N ARG A 95 8.23 10.94 11.67
CA ARG A 95 8.04 9.62 12.30
C ARG A 95 7.18 9.69 13.55
N THR A 96 7.34 10.73 14.37
CA THR A 96 6.49 10.95 15.56
C THR A 96 5.04 11.14 15.17
N ASP A 97 4.76 12.00 14.18
CA ASP A 97 3.41 12.21 13.68
C ASP A 97 2.84 10.95 13.01
N ALA A 98 3.64 10.25 12.20
CA ALA A 98 3.22 9.03 11.52
C ALA A 98 2.85 7.91 12.51
N ARG A 99 3.61 7.71 13.58
CA ARG A 99 3.29 6.73 14.63
C ARG A 99 1.99 7.07 15.35
N ARG A 100 1.83 8.34 15.74
CA ARG A 100 0.60 8.79 16.40
C ARG A 100 -0.61 8.59 15.50
N LEU A 101 -0.54 9.05 14.25
CA LEU A 101 -1.62 8.89 13.27
C LEU A 101 -1.88 7.42 12.92
N GLY A 102 -0.81 6.60 12.82
CA GLY A 102 -0.93 5.16 12.62
C GLY A 102 -1.68 4.47 13.77
N ALA A 103 -1.38 4.83 15.02
CA ALA A 103 -2.10 4.32 16.18
C ALA A 103 -3.58 4.72 16.15
N ASP A 104 -3.89 5.96 15.75
CA ASP A 104 -5.27 6.44 15.60
C ASP A 104 -6.02 5.67 14.48
N VAL A 105 -5.37 5.41 13.34
CA VAL A 105 -5.93 4.56 12.26
C VAL A 105 -6.24 3.17 12.79
N LEU A 106 -5.29 2.52 13.45
CA LEU A 106 -5.48 1.18 14.02
C LEU A 106 -6.63 1.14 15.03
N ALA A 107 -6.77 2.17 15.86
CA ALA A 107 -7.87 2.27 16.83
C ALA A 107 -9.24 2.34 16.12
N ARG A 108 -9.34 3.11 15.03
CA ARG A 108 -10.60 3.24 14.28
C ARG A 108 -10.93 1.98 13.47
N GLU A 109 -9.93 1.34 12.87
CA GLU A 109 -10.13 0.06 12.17
C GLU A 109 -10.59 -1.04 13.13
N ARG A 110 -9.99 -1.13 14.34
CA ARG A 110 -10.45 -2.06 15.39
C ARG A 110 -11.89 -1.76 15.84
N GLU A 111 -12.26 -0.49 15.94
CA GLU A 111 -13.62 -0.10 16.31
C GLU A 111 -14.62 -0.51 15.23
N LEU A 112 -14.31 -0.24 13.96
CA LEU A 112 -15.13 -0.63 12.81
C LEU A 112 -15.32 -2.16 12.77
N ASP A 113 -14.23 -2.91 12.91
CA ASP A 113 -14.25 -4.37 12.93
C ASP A 113 -15.12 -4.94 14.07
N ARG A 114 -14.98 -4.37 15.29
CA ARG A 114 -15.79 -4.79 16.45
C ARG A 114 -17.27 -4.55 16.24
N GLN A 115 -17.67 -3.40 15.68
CA GLN A 115 -19.08 -3.10 15.46
C GLN A 115 -19.72 -4.02 14.41
N PHE A 116 -18.98 -4.37 13.36
CA PHE A 116 -19.43 -5.38 12.39
C PHE A 116 -19.51 -6.76 13.03
N ALA A 117 -18.50 -7.18 13.79
CA ALA A 117 -18.48 -8.49 14.45
C ALA A 117 -19.62 -8.67 15.46
N ALA A 118 -20.02 -7.59 16.14
CA ALA A 118 -21.12 -7.57 17.09
C ALA A 118 -22.50 -7.36 16.42
N ALA A 119 -22.56 -7.15 15.09
CA ALA A 119 -23.78 -6.75 14.37
C ALA A 119 -24.51 -5.54 14.98
N THR A 120 -23.74 -4.59 15.53
CA THR A 120 -24.25 -3.37 16.21
C THR A 120 -24.08 -2.10 15.38
N ILE A 121 -23.41 -2.18 14.21
CA ILE A 121 -23.14 -1.01 13.37
C ILE A 121 -24.44 -0.55 12.68
N ASP A 122 -24.67 0.75 12.73
CA ASP A 122 -25.70 1.44 11.95
C ASP A 122 -25.10 2.37 10.88
N SER A 123 -25.93 2.91 10.01
CA SER A 123 -25.47 3.80 8.93
C SER A 123 -24.79 5.07 9.43
N ALA A 124 -25.20 5.60 10.59
CA ALA A 124 -24.60 6.81 11.16
C ALA A 124 -23.23 6.52 11.75
N ALA A 125 -23.08 5.41 12.47
CA ALA A 125 -21.78 4.94 12.99
C ALA A 125 -20.81 4.61 11.84
N LEU A 126 -21.28 3.93 10.79
CA LEU A 126 -20.50 3.63 9.61
C LEU A 126 -19.98 4.90 8.94
N ALA A 127 -20.84 5.87 8.64
CA ALA A 127 -20.46 7.14 8.03
C ALA A 127 -19.43 7.89 8.90
N ARG A 128 -19.61 7.94 10.21
CA ARG A 128 -18.69 8.61 11.12
C ARG A 128 -17.31 7.94 11.15
N LEU A 129 -17.26 6.60 11.25
CA LEU A 129 -15.99 5.86 11.32
C LEU A 129 -15.22 5.93 10.01
N THR A 130 -15.88 5.76 8.87
CA THR A 130 -15.22 5.84 7.56
C THR A 130 -14.74 7.25 7.24
N THR A 131 -15.48 8.29 7.63
CA THR A 131 -15.03 9.69 7.50
C THR A 131 -13.79 9.94 8.36
N ALA A 132 -13.79 9.50 9.62
CA ALA A 132 -12.64 9.65 10.51
C ALA A 132 -11.40 8.89 9.97
N LEU A 133 -11.56 7.67 9.46
CA LEU A 133 -10.50 6.91 8.83
C LEU A 133 -9.91 7.64 7.62
N GLY A 134 -10.76 8.17 6.74
CA GLY A 134 -10.30 8.95 5.57
C GLY A 134 -9.50 10.19 5.98
N GLN A 135 -9.92 10.90 7.02
CA GLN A 135 -9.19 12.06 7.56
C GLN A 135 -7.83 11.67 8.13
N LEU A 136 -7.77 10.59 8.92
CA LEU A 136 -6.52 10.09 9.51
C LEU A 136 -5.53 9.59 8.44
N GLN A 137 -6.01 8.85 7.44
CA GLN A 137 -5.19 8.39 6.30
C GLN A 137 -4.68 9.56 5.47
N GLY A 138 -5.51 10.58 5.23
CA GLY A 138 -5.09 11.82 4.58
C GLY A 138 -4.03 12.57 5.37
N ALA A 139 -4.19 12.69 6.68
CA ALA A 139 -3.22 13.33 7.57
C ALA A 139 -1.89 12.55 7.63
N LEU A 140 -1.95 11.21 7.69
CA LEU A 140 -0.78 10.34 7.66
C LEU A 140 0.00 10.52 6.35
N ARG A 141 -0.69 10.51 5.21
CA ARG A 141 -0.07 10.77 3.91
C ARG A 141 0.54 12.15 3.82
N TYR A 142 -0.15 13.17 4.35
CA TYR A 142 0.36 14.54 4.40
C TYR A 142 1.66 14.63 5.21
N ALA A 143 1.76 13.97 6.37
CA ALA A 143 2.98 13.98 7.19
C ALA A 143 4.20 13.50 6.39
N HIS A 144 4.06 12.42 5.62
CA HIS A 144 5.13 11.92 4.76
C HIS A 144 5.44 12.88 3.59
N LEU A 145 4.43 13.35 2.86
CA LEU A 145 4.65 14.25 1.72
C LEU A 145 5.24 15.60 2.15
N ALA A 146 4.80 16.15 3.28
CA ALA A 146 5.34 17.40 3.84
C ALA A 146 6.82 17.28 4.21
N ALA A 147 7.26 16.11 4.69
CA ALA A 147 8.67 15.85 4.97
C ALA A 147 9.53 15.86 3.70
N HIS A 148 9.05 15.28 2.59
CA HIS A 148 9.74 15.35 1.29
C HIS A 148 9.85 16.79 0.80
N LEU A 149 8.77 17.56 0.90
CA LEU A 149 8.77 18.97 0.54
C LEU A 149 9.79 19.78 1.37
N ALA A 150 9.82 19.54 2.67
CA ALA A 150 10.77 20.21 3.58
C ALA A 150 12.23 19.88 3.26
N VAL A 151 12.55 18.59 3.01
CA VAL A 151 13.92 18.17 2.61
C VAL A 151 14.34 18.81 1.29
N THR A 152 13.41 18.90 0.33
CA THR A 152 13.67 19.56 -0.96
C THR A 152 14.09 21.03 -0.77
N GLY A 153 13.54 21.73 0.21
CA GLY A 153 13.95 23.09 0.57
C GLY A 153 15.33 23.21 1.26
N VAL A 154 15.82 22.11 1.84
CA VAL A 154 17.15 22.06 2.50
C VAL A 154 18.28 21.75 1.50
N LEU A 155 17.97 20.98 0.45
CA LEU A 155 18.96 20.53 -0.53
C LEU A 155 19.16 21.54 -1.65
N SER A 156 20.42 21.74 -2.08
CA SER A 156 20.70 22.50 -3.30
C SER A 156 20.17 21.79 -4.53
N ARG A 157 20.12 22.49 -5.65
CA ARG A 157 19.73 21.92 -6.94
C ARG A 157 20.66 20.77 -7.35
N GLU A 158 21.97 20.96 -7.18
CA GLU A 158 23.01 19.98 -7.50
C GLU A 158 22.85 18.72 -6.63
N GLN A 159 22.57 18.90 -5.34
CA GLN A 159 22.32 17.78 -4.41
C GLN A 159 21.05 16.99 -4.80
N ARG A 160 19.99 17.65 -5.22
CA ARG A 160 18.78 16.97 -5.71
C ARG A 160 19.05 16.16 -6.98
N HIS A 161 19.77 16.73 -7.96
CA HIS A 161 20.20 16.00 -9.15
C HIS A 161 21.13 14.82 -8.82
N ALA A 162 22.02 14.98 -7.83
CA ALA A 162 22.85 13.87 -7.37
C ALA A 162 22.00 12.77 -6.70
N TYR A 163 21.01 13.15 -5.90
CA TYR A 163 20.06 12.24 -5.29
C TYR A 163 19.34 11.40 -6.36
N ASP A 164 18.79 12.02 -7.40
CA ASP A 164 18.08 11.32 -8.48
C ASP A 164 18.99 10.31 -9.19
N ARG A 165 20.25 10.68 -9.48
CA ARG A 165 21.20 9.72 -10.06
C ARG A 165 21.50 8.55 -9.12
N LEU A 166 21.73 8.81 -7.84
CA LEU A 166 22.04 7.78 -6.84
C LEU A 166 20.85 6.84 -6.57
N ARG A 167 19.63 7.35 -6.72
CA ARG A 167 18.38 6.57 -6.60
C ARG A 167 17.95 5.87 -7.90
N GLY A 168 18.64 6.12 -9.01
CA GLY A 168 18.31 5.52 -10.31
C GLY A 168 17.15 6.19 -11.04
N TYR A 169 16.71 7.38 -10.61
CA TYR A 169 15.58 8.09 -11.24
C TYR A 169 15.97 8.92 -12.46
N ALA A 170 17.25 9.16 -12.68
CA ALA A 170 17.76 10.03 -13.74
C ALA A 170 17.56 9.48 -15.17
N HIS A 171 17.12 8.24 -15.32
CA HIS A 171 16.94 7.58 -16.63
C HIS A 171 15.48 7.48 -17.07
N ALA A 172 14.51 7.87 -16.26
CA ALA A 172 13.08 7.74 -16.58
C ALA A 172 12.56 8.87 -17.51
N GLY A 173 13.36 9.91 -17.80
CA GLY A 173 12.94 11.13 -18.50
C GLY A 173 13.36 11.25 -19.96
N ARG A 174 13.96 10.22 -20.58
CA ARG A 174 14.39 10.31 -21.97
C ARG A 174 13.79 9.18 -22.81
N GLN A 175 12.46 9.10 -22.88
CA GLN A 175 11.79 8.56 -24.07
C GLN A 175 11.51 9.77 -24.97
N ASP A 176 12.51 10.08 -25.82
CA ASP A 176 12.33 10.94 -26.99
C ASP A 176 11.17 10.38 -27.81
N HIS A 177 10.03 11.03 -27.75
CA HIS A 177 9.04 10.92 -28.81
C HIS A 177 9.63 11.61 -30.05
N ARG A 178 10.54 10.91 -30.75
CA ARG A 178 10.81 11.24 -32.15
C ARG A 178 9.57 10.83 -32.93
N HIS A 179 8.67 11.75 -33.13
CA HIS A 179 7.82 11.73 -34.29
C HIS A 179 8.74 12.09 -35.47
N GLU A 180 9.12 11.10 -36.26
CA GLU A 180 9.60 11.32 -37.60
C GLU A 180 8.39 11.69 -38.49
N PRO A 181 8.60 12.60 -39.47
CA PRO A 181 7.57 13.13 -40.37
C PRO A 181 7.05 12.13 -41.39
#